data_fd17c5377645ef91cb0b0c72dbedc7e1
#
_entry.id   fd17c5377645ef91cb0b0c72dbedc7e1
#
_cell.length_a   1.000
_cell.length_b   1.000
_cell.length_c   1.000
_cell.angle_alpha   90.00
_cell.angle_beta   90.00
_cell.angle_gamma   90.00
#
_symmetry.space_group_name_H-M   'P 1'
#
loop_
_entity.id
_entity.type
_entity.pdbx_description
1 polymer ?
#
loop_
_entity_poly.entity_id
_entity_poly.type
_entity_poly.pdbx_seq_one_letter_code
_entity_poly.pdbx_strand_id
1 'polypeptide(L)'
;MKILHTADWHLGKKLDRFSRIEEQRSVMEEIVQIADKQKVDVVIIAGDLFDNFTPNTDAIELFYKTVKRLSLGGYRPVIAISGNHDAPKLIDAPDPLARECGIFLIGQPYAVVTPLETENFKITHSSEGFIEIKLSSYPYPLRIIHTAYANEPRLRQELEGDKQLSINQFLSNKWQALAERYCDSKGVNILTAHLFMNPKNGESLEEPEGERPIRIGNADMIYTDAIPPQIQYTALGHLHGFKNIGSEEKPIVYASSPLCYSFSEAGEQKYVAIIEAEPNKAVHLCKIPLTQGKPLVRKQFASIEAATSWLKENPNNWVELTLELKEYLRAEDRKRLYNTHEGIVFLIPKLLLDTEHNPSAELSLQDINFENITPLFESYFKYKNGGIAPNQEILNLFNEAINTPID
;
A
#
# COMPACT_ATOMS: atom_id res chain seq x y z
N MET A 1 -3.56 27.60 -0.92
CA MET A 1 -2.31 26.83 -1.08
C MET A 1 -2.57 25.53 -1.79
N LYS A 2 -1.58 25.02 -2.50
CA LYS A 2 -1.64 23.72 -3.19
C LYS A 2 -0.84 22.69 -2.45
N ILE A 3 -1.43 21.52 -2.21
CA ILE A 3 -0.80 20.42 -1.49
C ILE A 3 -0.84 19.18 -2.37
N LEU A 4 0.29 18.49 -2.54
CA LEU A 4 0.35 17.18 -3.14
C LEU A 4 0.25 16.13 -2.05
N HIS A 5 -0.65 15.17 -2.22
CA HIS A 5 -0.78 14.00 -1.38
C HIS A 5 -0.49 12.74 -2.18
N THR A 6 0.43 11.93 -1.71
CA THR A 6 0.82 10.62 -2.21
C THR A 6 1.04 9.67 -1.03
N ALA A 7 1.00 8.36 -1.25
CA ALA A 7 1.16 7.34 -0.21
C ALA A 7 1.66 6.02 -0.80
N ASP A 8 1.95 5.07 0.06
CA ASP A 8 2.17 3.65 -0.27
C ASP A 8 3.22 3.46 -1.38
N TRP A 9 4.38 4.10 -1.20
CA TRP A 9 5.46 4.06 -2.17
C TRP A 9 6.11 2.69 -2.27
N HIS A 10 6.18 1.95 -1.16
CA HIS A 10 6.76 0.62 -1.05
C HIS A 10 8.08 0.49 -1.80
N LEU A 11 8.98 1.45 -1.62
CA LEU A 11 10.27 1.44 -2.32
C LEU A 11 11.05 0.18 -1.96
N GLY A 12 11.56 -0.49 -3.02
CA GLY A 12 12.22 -1.78 -2.92
C GLY A 12 11.30 -2.99 -3.10
N LYS A 13 9.97 -2.80 -3.21
CA LYS A 13 9.02 -3.89 -3.47
C LYS A 13 9.31 -4.57 -4.80
N LYS A 14 9.29 -5.89 -4.77
CA LYS A 14 9.42 -6.75 -5.95
C LYS A 14 8.05 -7.25 -6.38
N LEU A 15 7.97 -7.65 -7.63
CA LEU A 15 6.85 -8.44 -8.14
C LEU A 15 7.34 -9.88 -8.30
N ASP A 16 7.04 -10.74 -7.31
CA ASP A 16 7.68 -12.04 -7.16
C ASP A 16 9.23 -11.92 -7.16
N ARG A 17 9.91 -12.51 -8.13
CA ARG A 17 11.38 -12.43 -8.29
C ARG A 17 11.88 -11.16 -8.99
N PHE A 18 10.99 -10.40 -9.61
CA PHE A 18 11.35 -9.26 -10.44
C PHE A 18 11.52 -7.98 -9.62
N SER A 19 12.68 -7.34 -9.76
CA SER A 19 12.90 -6.00 -9.19
C SER A 19 12.07 -4.97 -9.95
N ARG A 20 11.45 -4.07 -9.20
CA ARG A 20 10.66 -2.95 -9.75
C ARG A 20 11.35 -1.59 -9.54
N ILE A 21 12.62 -1.59 -9.09
CA ILE A 21 13.31 -0.35 -8.68
C ILE A 21 13.42 0.69 -9.80
N GLU A 22 13.61 0.27 -11.06
CA GLU A 22 13.68 1.20 -12.18
C GLU A 22 12.31 1.80 -12.53
N GLU A 23 11.24 1.02 -12.38
CA GLU A 23 9.88 1.56 -12.53
C GLU A 23 9.54 2.51 -11.37
N GLN A 24 9.95 2.16 -10.15
CA GLN A 24 9.82 3.04 -8.99
C GLN A 24 10.59 4.34 -9.21
N ARG A 25 11.81 4.28 -9.75
CA ARG A 25 12.58 5.47 -10.10
C ARG A 25 11.83 6.36 -11.10
N SER A 26 11.26 5.76 -12.14
CA SER A 26 10.53 6.49 -13.18
C SER A 26 9.27 7.16 -12.66
N VAL A 27 8.48 6.46 -11.82
CA VAL A 27 7.26 7.04 -11.24
C VAL A 27 7.55 8.09 -10.16
N MET A 28 8.63 7.94 -9.39
CA MET A 28 9.07 8.98 -8.45
C MET A 28 9.49 10.26 -9.19
N GLU A 29 10.17 10.12 -10.34
CA GLU A 29 10.48 11.23 -11.22
C GLU A 29 9.20 11.93 -11.73
N GLU A 30 8.20 11.16 -12.15
CA GLU A 30 6.90 11.68 -12.59
C GLU A 30 6.20 12.47 -11.46
N ILE A 31 6.20 11.95 -10.22
CA ILE A 31 5.62 12.64 -9.07
C ILE A 31 6.31 13.98 -8.82
N VAL A 32 7.64 14.03 -8.91
CA VAL A 32 8.41 15.29 -8.80
C VAL A 32 8.00 16.27 -9.89
N GLN A 33 7.92 15.82 -11.13
CA GLN A 33 7.51 16.67 -12.27
C GLN A 33 6.07 17.18 -12.11
N ILE A 34 5.16 16.37 -11.61
CA ILE A 34 3.79 16.79 -11.29
C ILE A 34 3.81 17.88 -10.22
N ALA A 35 4.57 17.69 -9.13
CA ALA A 35 4.68 18.67 -8.06
C ALA A 35 5.18 20.03 -8.57
N ASP A 36 6.17 20.02 -9.45
CA ASP A 36 6.76 21.22 -10.04
C ASP A 36 5.81 21.89 -11.06
N LYS A 37 5.22 21.12 -11.96
CA LYS A 37 4.25 21.60 -12.96
C LYS A 37 3.02 22.23 -12.31
N GLN A 38 2.52 21.60 -11.23
CA GLN A 38 1.37 22.10 -10.48
C GLN A 38 1.71 23.25 -9.52
N LYS A 39 3.00 23.56 -9.36
CA LYS A 39 3.50 24.57 -8.42
C LYS A 39 2.99 24.30 -7.01
N VAL A 40 3.22 23.09 -6.53
CA VAL A 40 2.77 22.62 -5.22
C VAL A 40 3.56 23.34 -4.12
N ASP A 41 2.86 23.81 -3.10
CA ASP A 41 3.46 24.50 -1.96
C ASP A 41 3.95 23.56 -0.86
N VAL A 42 3.28 22.41 -0.70
CA VAL A 42 3.55 21.42 0.35
C VAL A 42 3.34 20.00 -0.20
N VAL A 43 4.13 19.04 0.26
CA VAL A 43 3.96 17.63 -0.06
C VAL A 43 3.67 16.82 1.19
N ILE A 44 2.66 15.96 1.14
CA ILE A 44 2.33 14.99 2.19
C ILE A 44 2.51 13.58 1.62
N ILE A 45 3.30 12.75 2.30
CA ILE A 45 3.50 11.33 2.00
C ILE A 45 2.91 10.53 3.15
N ALA A 46 1.76 9.91 2.91
CA ALA A 46 0.94 9.32 3.96
C ALA A 46 1.27 7.84 4.23
N GLY A 47 2.55 7.52 4.46
CA GLY A 47 3.02 6.22 4.95
C GLY A 47 3.40 5.22 3.88
N ASP A 48 3.90 4.07 4.35
CA ASP A 48 4.50 2.97 3.59
C ASP A 48 5.53 3.46 2.57
N LEU A 49 6.57 4.10 3.12
CA LEU A 49 7.67 4.68 2.36
C LEU A 49 8.52 3.56 1.74
N PHE A 50 8.74 2.49 2.50
CA PHE A 50 9.49 1.31 2.13
C PHE A 50 8.62 0.05 2.18
N ASP A 51 9.02 -0.98 1.43
CA ASP A 51 8.30 -2.27 1.40
C ASP A 51 8.43 -3.09 2.69
N ASN A 52 9.50 -2.87 3.46
CA ASN A 52 9.77 -3.63 4.69
C ASN A 52 10.64 -2.85 5.67
N PHE A 53 10.72 -3.37 6.92
CA PHE A 53 11.48 -2.74 8.02
C PHE A 53 12.99 -2.60 7.78
N THR A 54 13.55 -3.38 6.86
CA THR A 54 14.98 -3.35 6.49
C THR A 54 15.13 -3.14 4.99
N PRO A 55 14.83 -1.93 4.48
CA PRO A 55 14.90 -1.64 3.06
C PRO A 55 16.33 -1.78 2.54
N ASN A 56 16.45 -2.17 1.27
CA ASN A 56 17.76 -2.22 0.61
C ASN A 56 18.29 -0.80 0.32
N THR A 57 19.59 -0.71 0.04
CA THR A 57 20.28 0.57 -0.19
C THR A 57 19.72 1.35 -1.37
N ASP A 58 19.30 0.67 -2.44
CA ASP A 58 18.75 1.33 -3.64
C ASP A 58 17.41 2.00 -3.33
N ALA A 59 16.58 1.37 -2.51
CA ALA A 59 15.31 1.93 -2.05
C ALA A 59 15.55 3.17 -1.16
N ILE A 60 16.50 3.07 -0.23
CA ILE A 60 16.86 4.18 0.66
C ILE A 60 17.41 5.36 -0.15
N GLU A 61 18.30 5.09 -1.10
CA GLU A 61 18.86 6.13 -1.97
C GLU A 61 17.78 6.80 -2.82
N LEU A 62 16.88 5.99 -3.41
CA LEU A 62 15.76 6.51 -4.20
C LEU A 62 14.85 7.40 -3.36
N PHE A 63 14.51 6.97 -2.15
CA PHE A 63 13.69 7.76 -1.22
C PHE A 63 14.30 9.13 -0.97
N TYR A 64 15.54 9.19 -0.49
CA TYR A 64 16.16 10.48 -0.14
C TYR A 64 16.41 11.37 -1.36
N LYS A 65 16.76 10.82 -2.51
CA LYS A 65 16.85 11.58 -3.77
C LYS A 65 15.51 12.21 -4.14
N THR A 66 14.44 11.44 -4.02
CA THR A 66 13.08 11.89 -4.37
C THR A 66 12.59 12.98 -3.42
N VAL A 67 12.64 12.76 -2.10
CA VAL A 67 12.14 13.76 -1.13
C VAL A 67 12.98 15.03 -1.14
N LYS A 68 14.30 14.95 -1.40
CA LYS A 68 15.15 16.12 -1.59
C LYS A 68 14.74 16.95 -2.80
N ARG A 69 14.38 16.30 -3.90
CA ARG A 69 13.87 17.01 -5.10
C ARG A 69 12.49 17.60 -4.85
N LEU A 70 11.59 16.84 -4.20
CA LEU A 70 10.28 17.33 -3.80
C LEU A 70 10.38 18.57 -2.89
N SER A 71 11.38 18.63 -2.00
CA SER A 71 11.58 19.77 -1.12
C SER A 71 12.16 21.00 -1.81
N LEU A 72 12.58 20.92 -3.07
CA LEU A 72 13.27 22.01 -3.79
C LEU A 72 14.46 22.58 -2.99
N GLY A 73 15.21 21.70 -2.31
CA GLY A 73 16.34 22.09 -1.48
C GLY A 73 15.97 22.87 -0.21
N GLY A 74 14.77 22.65 0.34
CA GLY A 74 14.27 23.32 1.55
C GLY A 74 13.26 24.44 1.28
N TYR A 75 12.87 24.62 0.02
CA TYR A 75 11.90 25.64 -0.37
C TYR A 75 10.45 25.21 -0.10
N ARG A 76 10.17 23.91 -0.29
CA ARG A 76 8.84 23.28 -0.15
C ARG A 76 8.87 22.29 1.00
N PRO A 77 8.07 22.49 2.05
CA PRO A 77 7.98 21.51 3.12
C PRO A 77 7.46 20.15 2.60
N VAL A 78 8.14 19.07 2.97
CA VAL A 78 7.74 17.69 2.71
C VAL A 78 7.49 16.99 4.04
N ILE A 79 6.28 16.53 4.26
CA ILE A 79 5.88 15.82 5.48
C ILE A 79 5.68 14.35 5.11
N ALA A 80 6.48 13.44 5.65
CA ALA A 80 6.38 12.01 5.42
C ALA A 80 6.16 11.28 6.75
N ILE A 81 5.05 10.57 6.87
CA ILE A 81 4.76 9.74 8.04
C ILE A 81 5.11 8.27 7.74
N SER A 82 5.38 7.47 8.75
CA SER A 82 5.58 6.02 8.57
C SER A 82 4.26 5.27 8.46
N GLY A 83 4.26 4.21 7.63
CA GLY A 83 3.19 3.22 7.55
C GLY A 83 3.47 1.97 8.38
N ASN A 84 2.68 0.90 8.13
CA ASN A 84 2.84 -0.38 8.82
C ASN A 84 4.03 -1.21 8.32
N HIS A 85 4.52 -0.94 7.10
CA HIS A 85 5.72 -1.56 6.53
C HIS A 85 7.02 -0.87 6.97
N ASP A 86 6.95 0.35 7.51
CA ASP A 86 8.11 1.13 7.87
C ASP A 86 8.61 0.84 9.30
N ALA A 87 9.93 0.83 9.48
CA ALA A 87 10.55 0.82 10.80
C ALA A 87 10.60 2.25 11.37
N PRO A 88 9.82 2.59 12.42
CA PRO A 88 9.72 3.97 12.90
C PRO A 88 11.07 4.62 13.22
N LYS A 89 11.97 3.88 13.89
CA LYS A 89 13.30 4.39 14.24
C LYS A 89 14.18 4.67 13.02
N LEU A 90 14.01 3.91 11.93
CA LEU A 90 14.73 4.14 10.68
C LEU A 90 14.23 5.43 10.01
N ILE A 91 12.93 5.69 10.11
CA ILE A 91 12.34 6.92 9.56
C ILE A 91 12.75 8.14 10.39
N ASP A 92 12.78 8.03 11.72
CA ASP A 92 13.15 9.15 12.60
C ASP A 92 14.66 9.48 12.57
N ALA A 93 15.53 8.48 12.35
CA ALA A 93 16.98 8.64 12.50
C ALA A 93 17.60 9.75 11.63
N PRO A 94 17.20 9.99 10.37
CA PRO A 94 17.76 11.05 9.53
C PRO A 94 17.20 12.45 9.80
N ASP A 95 16.24 12.62 10.70
CA ASP A 95 15.56 13.90 10.97
C ASP A 95 16.54 15.09 11.11
N PRO A 96 17.68 15.00 11.84
CA PRO A 96 18.55 16.14 12.01
C PRO A 96 19.11 16.72 10.70
N LEU A 97 19.30 15.89 9.67
CA LEU A 97 19.75 16.31 8.35
C LEU A 97 18.59 16.58 7.40
N ALA A 98 17.53 15.77 7.48
CA ALA A 98 16.38 15.87 6.59
C ALA A 98 15.62 17.19 6.78
N ARG A 99 15.41 17.61 8.03
CA ARG A 99 14.71 18.88 8.33
C ARG A 99 15.45 20.13 7.82
N GLU A 100 16.81 20.11 7.80
CA GLU A 100 17.57 21.21 7.20
C GLU A 100 17.30 21.37 5.69
N CYS A 101 16.80 20.29 5.07
CA CYS A 101 16.31 20.30 3.69
C CYS A 101 14.79 20.52 3.59
N GLY A 102 14.11 20.91 4.66
CA GLY A 102 12.65 21.09 4.68
C GLY A 102 11.85 19.79 4.65
N ILE A 103 12.47 18.66 5.04
CA ILE A 103 11.86 17.33 5.02
C ILE A 103 11.63 16.87 6.46
N PHE A 104 10.37 16.66 6.81
CA PHE A 104 9.93 16.24 8.15
C PHE A 104 9.52 14.79 8.13
N LEU A 105 10.35 13.93 8.75
CA LEU A 105 10.15 12.50 8.83
C LEU A 105 9.51 12.15 10.18
N ILE A 106 8.38 11.48 10.15
CA ILE A 106 7.56 11.20 11.32
C ILE A 106 7.35 9.69 11.44
N GLY A 107 8.17 9.03 12.24
CA GLY A 107 8.13 7.58 12.43
C GLY A 107 7.15 7.10 13.49
N GLN A 108 6.77 7.96 14.45
CA GLN A 108 5.92 7.57 15.59
C GLN A 108 4.62 8.38 15.64
N PRO A 109 3.49 7.78 16.07
CA PRO A 109 2.21 8.49 16.16
C PRO A 109 2.16 9.61 17.21
N TYR A 110 3.14 9.63 18.12
CA TYR A 110 3.29 10.66 19.17
C TYR A 110 4.49 11.58 18.92
N ALA A 111 5.07 11.55 17.73
CA ALA A 111 6.23 12.37 17.42
C ALA A 111 5.94 13.88 17.58
N VAL A 112 6.93 14.61 18.04
CA VAL A 112 6.97 16.07 18.06
C VAL A 112 8.00 16.52 17.04
N VAL A 113 7.56 17.23 16.03
CA VAL A 113 8.46 17.75 14.99
C VAL A 113 9.29 18.90 15.54
N THR A 114 10.60 18.86 15.39
CA THR A 114 11.47 19.95 15.84
C THR A 114 11.20 21.22 15.03
N PRO A 115 10.97 22.38 15.67
CA PRO A 115 10.78 23.66 14.98
C PRO A 115 11.95 24.01 14.06
N LEU A 116 11.62 24.52 12.88
CA LEU A 116 12.57 25.01 11.89
C LEU A 116 12.05 26.32 11.30
N GLU A 117 12.96 27.25 11.02
CA GLU A 117 12.69 28.49 10.30
C GLU A 117 13.62 28.58 9.09
N THR A 118 13.05 28.81 7.92
CA THR A 118 13.73 29.03 6.65
C THR A 118 13.26 30.37 6.05
N GLU A 119 13.79 30.75 4.91
CA GLU A 119 13.30 31.94 4.17
C GLU A 119 11.85 31.78 3.70
N ASN A 120 11.42 30.55 3.41
CA ASN A 120 10.15 30.27 2.73
C ASN A 120 9.05 29.77 3.64
N PHE A 121 9.40 29.17 4.75
CA PHE A 121 8.43 28.72 5.73
C PHE A 121 9.03 28.63 7.14
N LYS A 122 8.13 28.59 8.12
CA LYS A 122 8.46 28.42 9.52
C LYS A 122 7.47 27.44 10.18
N ILE A 123 7.98 26.52 10.99
CA ILE A 123 7.15 25.77 11.94
C ILE A 123 6.92 26.68 13.14
N THR A 124 5.71 27.22 13.26
CA THR A 124 5.31 28.17 14.30
C THR A 124 4.85 27.51 15.58
N HIS A 125 4.33 26.25 15.45
CA HIS A 125 3.93 25.43 16.58
C HIS A 125 4.11 23.95 16.28
N SER A 126 4.51 23.18 17.29
CA SER A 126 4.64 21.73 17.24
C SER A 126 4.27 21.12 18.59
N SER A 127 3.53 20.02 18.58
CA SER A 127 3.23 19.19 19.75
C SER A 127 3.06 17.75 19.32
N GLU A 128 2.79 16.84 20.25
CA GLU A 128 2.55 15.45 19.92
C GLU A 128 1.41 15.27 18.90
N GLY A 129 1.74 14.80 17.70
CA GLY A 129 0.78 14.58 16.62
C GLY A 129 0.28 15.83 15.92
N PHE A 130 0.95 16.98 16.08
CA PHE A 130 0.52 18.24 15.47
C PHE A 130 1.70 19.12 15.05
N ILE A 131 1.57 19.77 13.88
CA ILE A 131 2.45 20.84 13.43
C ILE A 131 1.63 21.99 12.80
N GLU A 132 2.11 23.22 13.00
CA GLU A 132 1.64 24.40 12.29
C GLU A 132 2.80 24.97 11.46
N ILE A 133 2.57 25.13 10.17
CA ILE A 133 3.54 25.63 9.18
C ILE A 133 3.02 26.95 8.62
N LYS A 134 3.80 28.00 8.74
CA LYS A 134 3.51 29.28 8.08
C LYS A 134 4.42 29.40 6.85
N LEU A 135 3.81 29.38 5.67
CA LEU A 135 4.50 29.65 4.41
C LEU A 135 4.57 31.17 4.19
N SER A 136 5.71 31.67 3.72
CA SER A 136 5.91 33.11 3.46
C SER A 136 4.97 33.65 2.38
N SER A 137 4.51 32.80 1.46
CA SER A 137 3.60 33.13 0.37
C SER A 137 2.14 33.33 0.80
N TYR A 138 1.77 32.94 2.04
CA TYR A 138 0.37 32.94 2.49
C TYR A 138 0.20 33.68 3.81
N PRO A 139 -0.88 34.48 3.98
CA PRO A 139 -1.16 35.16 5.22
C PRO A 139 -1.72 34.26 6.33
N TYR A 140 -1.99 33.01 6.03
CA TYR A 140 -2.59 32.00 6.94
C TYR A 140 -1.70 30.77 7.07
N PRO A 141 -1.74 30.06 8.21
CA PRO A 141 -0.97 28.85 8.42
C PRO A 141 -1.62 27.60 7.80
N LEU A 142 -0.78 26.60 7.55
CA LEU A 142 -1.18 25.21 7.36
C LEU A 142 -1.05 24.49 8.70
N ARG A 143 -2.07 23.80 9.13
CA ARG A 143 -2.11 23.01 10.35
C ARG A 143 -2.34 21.56 9.99
N ILE A 144 -1.47 20.69 10.48
CA ILE A 144 -1.52 19.26 10.18
C ILE A 144 -1.57 18.50 11.49
N ILE A 145 -2.67 17.79 11.71
CA ILE A 145 -2.73 16.70 12.68
C ILE A 145 -2.14 15.48 11.96
N HIS A 146 -1.07 14.90 12.50
CA HIS A 146 -0.40 13.75 11.89
C HIS A 146 -0.44 12.53 12.80
N THR A 147 -0.70 11.36 12.20
CA THR A 147 -0.69 10.08 12.88
C THR A 147 0.00 9.06 11.98
N ALA A 148 1.28 8.80 12.23
CA ALA A 148 1.97 7.65 11.66
C ALA A 148 1.21 6.38 12.04
N TYR A 149 1.44 5.26 11.33
CA TYR A 149 0.77 4.00 11.64
C TYR A 149 0.72 3.72 13.14
N ALA A 150 -0.48 3.48 13.63
CA ALA A 150 -0.77 3.35 15.05
C ALA A 150 -1.44 2.00 15.36
N ASN A 151 -0.84 1.26 16.28
CA ASN A 151 -1.39 0.10 16.94
C ASN A 151 -1.06 0.19 18.44
N GLU A 152 -1.58 -0.71 19.27
CA GLU A 152 -1.30 -0.69 20.72
C GLU A 152 0.19 -0.52 21.07
N PRO A 153 1.12 -1.33 20.49
CA PRO A 153 2.55 -1.19 20.78
C PRO A 153 3.12 0.16 20.36
N ARG A 154 2.72 0.72 19.22
CA ARG A 154 3.20 2.02 18.74
C ARG A 154 2.59 3.19 19.51
N LEU A 155 1.36 3.02 20.01
CA LEU A 155 0.72 4.02 20.88
C LEU A 155 1.24 3.99 22.32
N ARG A 156 1.99 2.94 22.70
CA ARG A 156 2.47 2.71 24.08
C ARG A 156 1.31 2.70 25.10
N GLN A 157 0.17 2.18 24.70
CA GLN A 157 -1.05 2.09 25.50
C GLN A 157 -1.46 0.62 25.57
N GLU A 158 -1.81 0.17 26.77
CA GLU A 158 -2.57 -1.07 26.97
C GLU A 158 -4.05 -0.67 26.91
N LEU A 159 -4.74 -1.13 25.86
CA LEU A 159 -6.15 -0.82 25.66
C LEU A 159 -6.98 -1.96 26.27
N GLU A 160 -7.82 -1.64 27.24
CA GLU A 160 -8.71 -2.59 27.92
C GLU A 160 -10.02 -2.79 27.12
N GLY A 161 -10.60 -4.00 27.19
CA GLY A 161 -11.90 -4.33 26.61
C GLY A 161 -11.86 -4.63 25.11
N ASP A 162 -12.86 -4.13 24.36
CA ASP A 162 -12.89 -4.26 22.90
C ASP A 162 -11.83 -3.35 22.26
N LYS A 163 -10.76 -3.96 21.76
CA LYS A 163 -9.59 -3.26 21.23
C LYS A 163 -9.92 -2.32 20.08
N GLN A 164 -10.85 -2.69 19.22
CA GLN A 164 -11.28 -1.86 18.09
C GLN A 164 -11.94 -0.56 18.57
N LEU A 165 -12.89 -0.66 19.47
CA LEU A 165 -13.57 0.51 20.06
C LEU A 165 -12.56 1.38 20.83
N SER A 166 -11.61 0.73 21.50
CA SER A 166 -10.59 1.42 22.30
C SER A 166 -9.62 2.22 21.44
N ILE A 167 -9.10 1.69 20.32
CA ILE A 167 -8.20 2.43 19.39
C ILE A 167 -8.97 3.56 18.70
N ASN A 168 -10.15 3.28 18.15
CA ASN A 168 -10.98 4.28 17.51
C ASN A 168 -11.30 5.45 18.45
N GLN A 169 -11.72 5.15 19.68
CA GLN A 169 -12.03 6.17 20.68
C GLN A 169 -10.79 6.95 21.12
N PHE A 170 -9.65 6.28 21.30
CA PHE A 170 -8.39 6.91 21.67
C PHE A 170 -7.94 7.91 20.61
N LEU A 171 -7.92 7.52 19.33
CA LEU A 171 -7.53 8.41 18.23
C LEU A 171 -8.53 9.53 18.03
N SER A 172 -9.84 9.26 18.12
CA SER A 172 -10.89 10.27 18.06
C SER A 172 -10.71 11.33 19.14
N ASN A 173 -10.52 10.94 20.40
CA ASN A 173 -10.30 11.85 21.51
C ASN A 173 -9.03 12.68 21.32
N LYS A 174 -7.94 12.06 20.87
CA LYS A 174 -6.67 12.74 20.62
C LYS A 174 -6.80 13.76 19.49
N TRP A 175 -7.39 13.40 18.37
CA TRP A 175 -7.60 14.29 17.23
C TRP A 175 -8.55 15.43 17.58
N GLN A 176 -9.64 15.14 18.30
CA GLN A 176 -10.58 16.16 18.75
C GLN A 176 -9.90 17.19 19.67
N ALA A 177 -9.12 16.73 20.66
CA ALA A 177 -8.38 17.63 21.56
C ALA A 177 -7.37 18.52 20.83
N LEU A 178 -6.66 17.97 19.83
CA LEU A 178 -5.73 18.74 19.00
C LEU A 178 -6.47 19.76 18.12
N ALA A 179 -7.59 19.35 17.52
CA ALA A 179 -8.38 20.21 16.66
C ALA A 179 -9.03 21.36 17.45
N GLU A 180 -9.57 21.10 18.63
CA GLU A 180 -10.15 22.13 19.51
C GLU A 180 -9.09 23.15 19.96
N ARG A 181 -7.87 22.67 20.20
CA ARG A 181 -6.80 23.52 20.70
C ARG A 181 -6.16 24.37 19.61
N TYR A 182 -6.02 23.85 18.39
CA TYR A 182 -5.16 24.44 17.37
C TYR A 182 -5.86 24.76 16.05
N CYS A 183 -6.96 24.09 15.71
CA CYS A 183 -7.60 24.18 14.40
C CYS A 183 -8.78 25.16 14.44
N ASP A 184 -8.56 26.39 14.03
CA ASP A 184 -9.61 27.40 13.86
C ASP A 184 -9.89 27.71 12.38
N SER A 185 -10.83 28.62 12.12
CA SER A 185 -11.21 29.05 10.77
C SER A 185 -10.20 29.99 10.09
N LYS A 186 -9.05 30.31 10.72
CA LYS A 186 -8.04 31.21 10.19
C LYS A 186 -6.88 30.50 9.50
N GLY A 187 -6.81 29.16 9.60
CA GLY A 187 -5.81 28.33 8.95
C GLY A 187 -6.42 27.25 8.09
N VAL A 188 -5.61 26.63 7.25
CA VAL A 188 -5.97 25.38 6.52
C VAL A 188 -5.69 24.22 7.46
N ASN A 189 -6.70 23.40 7.75
CA ASN A 189 -6.64 22.31 8.72
C ASN A 189 -6.72 20.95 8.01
N ILE A 190 -5.66 20.17 8.13
CA ILE A 190 -5.53 18.84 7.48
C ILE A 190 -5.23 17.78 8.54
N LEU A 191 -5.74 16.58 8.33
CA LEU A 191 -5.31 15.37 9.03
C LEU A 191 -4.56 14.48 8.06
N THR A 192 -3.42 13.93 8.46
CA THR A 192 -2.75 12.86 7.70
C THR A 192 -2.54 11.65 8.58
N ALA A 193 -2.86 10.46 8.05
CA ALA A 193 -2.71 9.21 8.79
C ALA A 193 -2.45 8.03 7.86
N HIS A 194 -1.78 7.01 8.39
CA HIS A 194 -1.65 5.72 7.72
C HIS A 194 -2.42 4.66 8.51
N LEU A 195 -3.68 4.48 8.17
CA LEU A 195 -4.64 3.67 8.93
C LEU A 195 -5.69 3.06 7.99
N PHE A 196 -6.25 1.92 8.40
CA PHE A 196 -7.44 1.38 7.76
C PHE A 196 -8.69 2.08 8.30
N MET A 197 -9.33 2.90 7.46
CA MET A 197 -10.49 3.71 7.84
C MET A 197 -11.69 3.39 6.96
N ASN A 198 -12.85 3.23 7.58
CA ASN A 198 -14.12 2.96 6.90
C ASN A 198 -15.21 3.98 7.27
N PRO A 199 -16.16 4.24 6.39
CA PRO A 199 -17.42 4.89 6.77
C PRO A 199 -18.18 4.03 7.78
N LYS A 200 -18.71 4.62 8.85
CA LYS A 200 -19.41 3.88 9.91
C LYS A 200 -20.64 3.11 9.42
N ASN A 201 -21.33 3.62 8.41
CA ASN A 201 -22.57 3.07 7.83
C ASN A 201 -22.43 2.79 6.33
N GLY A 202 -21.22 2.62 5.81
CA GLY A 202 -20.95 2.37 4.39
C GLY A 202 -20.58 0.92 4.08
N GLU A 203 -20.34 0.64 2.80
CA GLU A 203 -19.72 -0.62 2.39
C GLU A 203 -18.33 -0.73 3.03
N SER A 204 -18.04 -1.91 3.59
CA SER A 204 -16.70 -2.19 4.13
C SER A 204 -15.69 -2.20 3.00
N LEU A 205 -14.61 -1.45 3.16
CA LEU A 205 -13.48 -1.52 2.26
C LEU A 205 -12.74 -2.85 2.48
N GLU A 206 -12.05 -3.30 1.45
CA GLU A 206 -11.17 -4.47 1.51
C GLU A 206 -9.72 -4.01 1.46
N GLU A 207 -8.87 -4.68 2.24
CA GLU A 207 -7.43 -4.49 2.16
C GLU A 207 -6.88 -5.17 0.91
N PRO A 208 -5.82 -4.63 0.27
CA PRO A 208 -5.22 -5.22 -0.92
C PRO A 208 -4.71 -6.64 -0.64
N GLU A 209 -4.95 -7.56 -1.56
CA GLU A 209 -4.35 -8.90 -1.50
C GLU A 209 -2.82 -8.81 -1.61
N GLY A 210 -2.12 -9.55 -0.74
CA GLY A 210 -0.66 -9.61 -0.74
C GLY A 210 0.00 -8.48 0.04
N GLU A 211 -0.77 -7.59 0.66
CA GLU A 211 -0.27 -6.63 1.62
C GLU A 211 -0.26 -7.20 3.06
N ARG A 212 0.51 -6.54 3.92
CA ARG A 212 0.53 -6.86 5.34
C ARG A 212 -0.74 -6.28 5.96
N PRO A 213 -1.75 -7.10 6.33
CA PRO A 213 -3.02 -6.57 6.79
C PRO A 213 -2.83 -5.78 8.10
N ILE A 214 -3.40 -4.59 8.16
CA ILE A 214 -3.59 -3.87 9.42
C ILE A 214 -4.71 -4.56 10.20
N ARG A 215 -5.69 -5.08 9.49
CA ARG A 215 -6.87 -5.71 10.05
C ARG A 215 -6.59 -7.15 10.49
N ILE A 216 -6.34 -7.36 11.77
CA ILE A 216 -6.41 -8.69 12.39
C ILE A 216 -7.81 -8.82 13.02
N GLY A 217 -8.74 -9.41 12.28
CA GLY A 217 -10.16 -9.35 12.64
C GLY A 217 -10.77 -7.99 12.34
N ASN A 218 -11.27 -7.26 13.31
CA ASN A 218 -11.72 -5.86 13.16
C ASN A 218 -10.98 -4.92 14.12
N ALA A 219 -9.87 -5.37 14.69
CA ALA A 219 -9.26 -4.73 15.85
C ALA A 219 -8.67 -3.33 15.60
N ASP A 220 -8.19 -3.05 14.39
CA ASP A 220 -7.47 -1.81 14.08
C ASP A 220 -8.19 -0.92 13.05
N MET A 221 -9.49 -1.12 12.86
CA MET A 221 -10.30 -0.30 11.94
C MET A 221 -10.77 0.98 12.62
N ILE A 222 -10.52 2.11 11.95
CA ILE A 222 -10.98 3.43 12.40
C ILE A 222 -12.17 3.87 11.57
N TYR A 223 -13.12 4.57 12.18
CA TYR A 223 -14.28 5.11 11.47
C TYR A 223 -14.10 6.58 11.11
N THR A 224 -14.69 7.00 10.00
CA THR A 224 -14.61 8.37 9.50
C THR A 224 -15.22 9.41 10.46
N ASP A 225 -16.12 9.01 11.35
CA ASP A 225 -16.70 9.87 12.38
C ASP A 225 -15.72 10.23 13.52
N ALA A 226 -14.56 9.56 13.58
CA ALA A 226 -13.48 9.95 14.48
C ALA A 226 -12.77 11.26 14.05
N ILE A 227 -12.96 11.71 12.79
CA ILE A 227 -12.30 12.92 12.27
C ILE A 227 -12.99 14.18 12.80
N PRO A 228 -12.23 15.12 13.41
CA PRO A 228 -12.79 16.36 13.93
C PRO A 228 -13.44 17.22 12.84
N PRO A 229 -14.54 17.92 13.13
CA PRO A 229 -15.27 18.72 12.15
C PRO A 229 -14.48 19.93 11.63
N GLN A 230 -13.39 20.34 12.30
CA GLN A 230 -12.51 21.41 11.88
C GLN A 230 -11.61 21.02 10.70
N ILE A 231 -11.44 19.71 10.44
CA ILE A 231 -10.60 19.21 9.36
C ILE A 231 -11.29 19.42 8.01
N GLN A 232 -10.55 19.99 7.07
CA GLN A 232 -11.03 20.27 5.71
C GLN A 232 -10.67 19.15 4.75
N TYR A 233 -9.57 18.45 4.99
CA TYR A 233 -9.09 17.34 4.16
C TYR A 233 -8.36 16.31 5.02
N THR A 234 -8.59 15.04 4.72
CA THR A 234 -7.84 13.94 5.36
C THR A 234 -7.05 13.17 4.30
N ALA A 235 -5.71 13.16 4.50
CA ALA A 235 -4.76 12.45 3.66
C ALA A 235 -4.45 11.08 4.26
N LEU A 236 -4.90 10.00 3.62
CA LEU A 236 -4.72 8.62 4.07
C LEU A 236 -3.77 7.84 3.16
N GLY A 237 -2.99 6.94 3.75
CA GLY A 237 -2.33 5.82 3.10
C GLY A 237 -2.83 4.48 3.64
N HIS A 238 -2.33 3.39 3.10
CA HIS A 238 -2.61 1.99 3.35
C HIS A 238 -3.41 1.29 2.21
N LEU A 239 -4.42 1.92 1.64
CA LEU A 239 -5.14 1.35 0.51
C LEU A 239 -4.52 1.78 -0.81
N HIS A 240 -4.12 0.81 -1.64
CA HIS A 240 -3.41 1.04 -2.90
C HIS A 240 -4.28 1.62 -4.02
N GLY A 241 -5.60 1.57 -3.91
CA GLY A 241 -6.54 2.18 -4.85
C GLY A 241 -6.88 3.63 -4.48
N PHE A 242 -7.02 4.53 -5.48
CA PHE A 242 -7.51 5.89 -5.21
C PHE A 242 -8.97 5.88 -4.78
N LYS A 243 -9.25 6.37 -3.58
CA LYS A 243 -10.61 6.36 -3.04
C LYS A 243 -10.88 7.59 -2.17
N ASN A 244 -11.98 8.29 -2.43
CA ASN A 244 -12.53 9.28 -1.51
C ASN A 244 -13.68 8.63 -0.72
N ILE A 245 -13.52 8.51 0.58
CA ILE A 245 -14.50 7.95 1.52
C ILE A 245 -15.20 9.02 2.36
N GLY A 246 -14.86 10.28 2.12
CA GLY A 246 -15.51 11.44 2.71
C GLY A 246 -16.55 12.06 1.78
N SER A 247 -16.95 13.29 2.07
CA SER A 247 -17.82 14.09 1.22
C SER A 247 -17.01 14.89 0.18
N GLU A 248 -17.71 15.57 -0.75
CA GLU A 248 -17.07 16.52 -1.66
C GLU A 248 -16.52 17.75 -0.93
N GLU A 249 -17.18 18.21 0.14
CA GLU A 249 -16.78 19.37 0.94
C GLU A 249 -15.62 19.07 1.89
N LYS A 250 -15.58 17.83 2.41
CA LYS A 250 -14.57 17.31 3.34
C LYS A 250 -14.06 15.95 2.87
N PRO A 251 -13.20 15.92 1.85
CA PRO A 251 -12.68 14.67 1.32
C PRO A 251 -11.78 13.95 2.32
N ILE A 252 -11.95 12.62 2.37
CA ILE A 252 -11.10 11.69 3.11
C ILE A 252 -10.54 10.73 2.06
N VAL A 253 -9.26 10.86 1.73
CA VAL A 253 -8.72 10.31 0.49
C VAL A 253 -7.57 9.36 0.74
N TYR A 254 -7.67 8.16 0.20
CA TYR A 254 -6.55 7.28 -0.10
C TYR A 254 -5.98 7.67 -1.47
N ALA A 255 -4.70 8.07 -1.53
CA ALA A 255 -4.11 8.64 -2.74
C ALA A 255 -3.70 7.59 -3.79
N SER A 256 -3.78 6.34 -3.48
CA SER A 256 -3.22 5.16 -4.16
C SER A 256 -1.70 4.98 -3.99
N SER A 257 -1.24 3.75 -4.21
CA SER A 257 0.18 3.48 -4.45
C SER A 257 0.61 4.03 -5.82
N PRO A 258 1.91 4.37 -6.02
CA PRO A 258 2.39 4.88 -7.30
C PRO A 258 2.38 3.85 -8.45
N LEU A 259 2.52 2.57 -8.12
CA LEU A 259 2.48 1.44 -9.05
C LEU A 259 1.49 0.38 -8.55
N CYS A 260 0.99 -0.46 -9.45
CA CYS A 260 0.33 -1.71 -9.06
C CYS A 260 1.38 -2.69 -8.53
N TYR A 261 1.21 -3.19 -7.31
CA TYR A 261 2.17 -4.05 -6.64
C TYR A 261 1.76 -5.52 -6.60
N SER A 262 0.50 -5.82 -6.88
CA SER A 262 -0.02 -7.19 -6.98
C SER A 262 -0.94 -7.36 -8.18
N PHE A 263 -1.15 -8.60 -8.61
CA PHE A 263 -2.10 -8.84 -9.72
C PHE A 263 -3.57 -8.62 -9.31
N SER A 264 -3.89 -8.49 -8.02
CA SER A 264 -5.22 -8.03 -7.61
C SER A 264 -5.53 -6.61 -8.10
N GLU A 265 -4.49 -5.80 -8.28
CA GLU A 265 -4.56 -4.42 -8.80
C GLU A 265 -4.42 -4.34 -10.34
N ALA A 266 -4.43 -5.50 -11.04
CA ALA A 266 -4.23 -5.52 -12.50
C ALA A 266 -5.32 -4.70 -13.22
N GLY A 267 -4.88 -3.74 -14.03
CA GLY A 267 -5.77 -2.83 -14.77
C GLY A 267 -6.20 -1.58 -13.99
N GLU A 268 -5.79 -1.41 -12.75
CA GLU A 268 -6.06 -0.19 -12.00
C GLU A 268 -5.19 0.98 -12.49
N GLN A 269 -5.79 2.17 -12.52
CA GLN A 269 -5.08 3.41 -12.75
C GLN A 269 -4.61 3.99 -11.40
N LYS A 270 -3.33 4.34 -11.31
CA LYS A 270 -2.72 4.97 -10.14
C LYS A 270 -2.70 6.49 -10.25
N TYR A 271 -2.72 7.19 -9.09
CA TYR A 271 -2.87 8.64 -9.05
C TYR A 271 -2.04 9.26 -7.92
N VAL A 272 -1.84 10.57 -8.02
CA VAL A 272 -1.57 11.44 -6.89
C VAL A 272 -2.72 12.42 -6.74
N ALA A 273 -2.97 12.87 -5.51
CA ALA A 273 -3.98 13.90 -5.24
C ALA A 273 -3.32 15.28 -5.16
N ILE A 274 -3.92 16.27 -5.81
CA ILE A 274 -3.62 17.69 -5.64
C ILE A 274 -4.81 18.36 -4.96
N ILE A 275 -4.54 19.07 -3.88
CA ILE A 275 -5.55 19.74 -3.10
C ILE A 275 -5.28 21.26 -3.16
N GLU A 276 -6.28 22.06 -3.51
CA GLU A 276 -6.26 23.49 -3.33
C GLU A 276 -7.12 23.85 -2.12
N ALA A 277 -6.50 24.47 -1.12
CA ALA A 277 -7.15 24.74 0.15
C ALA A 277 -6.95 26.21 0.59
N GLU A 278 -8.01 26.78 1.14
CA GLU A 278 -8.04 28.08 1.81
C GLU A 278 -8.76 27.95 3.16
N PRO A 279 -8.47 28.83 4.13
CA PRO A 279 -9.14 28.78 5.41
C PRO A 279 -10.66 28.86 5.28
N ASN A 280 -11.35 28.00 6.03
CA ASN A 280 -12.81 27.98 6.13
C ASN A 280 -13.55 27.83 4.78
N LYS A 281 -12.92 27.22 3.78
CA LYS A 281 -13.54 26.89 2.50
C LYS A 281 -13.47 25.37 2.25
N ALA A 282 -14.39 24.86 1.45
CA ALA A 282 -14.26 23.51 0.90
C ALA A 282 -12.98 23.40 0.08
N VAL A 283 -12.31 22.27 0.15
CA VAL A 283 -11.10 22.03 -0.63
C VAL A 283 -11.47 21.61 -2.06
N HIS A 284 -10.66 22.05 -3.02
CA HIS A 284 -10.75 21.52 -4.38
C HIS A 284 -9.79 20.37 -4.54
N LEU A 285 -10.32 19.18 -4.80
CA LEU A 285 -9.56 17.93 -5.00
C LEU A 285 -9.44 17.62 -6.48
N CYS A 286 -8.22 17.47 -6.99
CA CYS A 286 -7.91 16.98 -8.33
C CYS A 286 -7.02 15.74 -8.23
N LYS A 287 -7.38 14.65 -8.91
CA LYS A 287 -6.54 13.47 -9.04
C LYS A 287 -5.78 13.51 -10.37
N ILE A 288 -4.46 13.32 -10.32
CA ILE A 288 -3.60 13.28 -11.51
C ILE A 288 -3.13 11.85 -11.73
N PRO A 289 -3.43 11.26 -12.90
CA PRO A 289 -3.02 9.90 -13.19
C PRO A 289 -1.49 9.81 -13.33
N LEU A 290 -0.92 8.73 -12.80
CA LEU A 290 0.45 8.32 -13.00
C LEU A 290 0.52 7.41 -14.23
N THR A 291 1.53 7.62 -15.06
CA THR A 291 1.65 6.96 -16.36
C THR A 291 2.88 6.05 -16.47
N GLN A 292 3.80 6.19 -15.49
CA GLN A 292 5.02 5.40 -15.48
C GLN A 292 4.80 4.01 -14.90
N GLY A 293 5.66 3.06 -15.28
CA GLY A 293 5.58 1.66 -14.89
C GLY A 293 4.93 0.77 -15.95
N LYS A 294 5.26 -0.52 -15.89
CA LYS A 294 4.65 -1.52 -16.78
C LYS A 294 3.29 -1.95 -16.23
N PRO A 295 2.25 -2.01 -17.06
CA PRO A 295 0.94 -2.52 -16.64
C PRO A 295 1.02 -3.97 -16.15
N LEU A 296 0.28 -4.30 -15.10
CA LEU A 296 0.01 -5.67 -14.69
C LEU A 296 -1.23 -6.17 -15.40
N VAL A 297 -1.12 -7.33 -16.06
CA VAL A 297 -2.19 -7.88 -16.90
C VAL A 297 -2.42 -9.35 -16.59
N ARG A 298 -3.66 -9.71 -16.30
CA ARG A 298 -4.12 -11.12 -16.24
C ARG A 298 -4.65 -11.51 -17.60
N LYS A 299 -4.12 -12.59 -18.20
CA LYS A 299 -4.58 -13.14 -19.47
C LYS A 299 -4.76 -14.64 -19.41
N GLN A 300 -5.78 -15.08 -20.09
CA GLN A 300 -6.15 -16.50 -20.18
C GLN A 300 -6.30 -16.91 -21.64
N PHE A 301 -5.70 -18.04 -22.01
CA PHE A 301 -5.76 -18.57 -23.36
C PHE A 301 -6.01 -20.08 -23.34
N ALA A 302 -6.72 -20.57 -24.35
CA ALA A 302 -6.98 -21.98 -24.57
C ALA A 302 -5.92 -22.64 -25.48
N SER A 303 -4.94 -21.87 -26.00
CA SER A 303 -3.83 -22.41 -26.80
C SER A 303 -2.53 -21.64 -26.56
N ILE A 304 -1.43 -22.37 -26.73
CA ILE A 304 -0.06 -21.82 -26.56
C ILE A 304 0.27 -20.84 -27.70
N GLU A 305 -0.25 -21.08 -28.90
CA GLU A 305 -0.05 -20.24 -30.08
C GLU A 305 -0.71 -18.88 -29.87
N ALA A 306 -1.96 -18.85 -29.40
CA ALA A 306 -2.68 -17.60 -29.11
C ALA A 306 -1.98 -16.83 -28.00
N ALA A 307 -1.55 -17.49 -26.92
CA ALA A 307 -0.77 -16.88 -25.86
C ALA A 307 0.54 -16.28 -26.39
N THR A 308 1.29 -17.06 -27.22
CA THR A 308 2.57 -16.62 -27.79
C THR A 308 2.39 -15.39 -28.70
N SER A 309 1.34 -15.36 -29.52
CA SER A 309 1.05 -14.21 -30.39
C SER A 309 0.75 -12.96 -29.60
N TRP A 310 -0.13 -13.07 -28.61
CA TRP A 310 -0.48 -11.95 -27.74
C TRP A 310 0.75 -11.41 -26.95
N LEU A 311 1.59 -12.31 -26.43
CA LEU A 311 2.80 -11.92 -25.70
C LEU A 311 3.77 -11.11 -26.57
N LYS A 312 3.93 -11.49 -27.86
CA LYS A 312 4.76 -10.73 -28.80
C LYS A 312 4.21 -9.33 -29.10
N GLU A 313 2.90 -9.19 -29.14
CA GLU A 313 2.23 -7.90 -29.40
C GLU A 313 2.23 -6.97 -28.16
N ASN A 314 2.48 -7.53 -26.97
CA ASN A 314 2.39 -6.81 -25.70
C ASN A 314 3.69 -6.90 -24.85
N PRO A 315 4.86 -6.53 -25.39
CA PRO A 315 6.16 -6.82 -24.78
C PRO A 315 6.42 -6.09 -23.44
N ASN A 316 5.71 -4.98 -23.18
CA ASN A 316 5.97 -4.10 -22.05
C ASN A 316 4.99 -4.29 -20.87
N ASN A 317 4.51 -5.51 -20.65
CA ASN A 317 3.60 -5.81 -19.54
C ASN A 317 4.24 -6.77 -18.52
N TRP A 318 3.76 -6.72 -17.29
CA TRP A 318 3.88 -7.82 -16.34
C TRP A 318 2.67 -8.73 -16.48
N VAL A 319 2.87 -10.02 -16.67
CA VAL A 319 1.81 -10.95 -17.10
C VAL A 319 1.63 -12.07 -16.09
N GLU A 320 0.39 -12.25 -15.61
CA GLU A 320 -0.11 -13.47 -15.04
C GLU A 320 -0.85 -14.22 -16.16
N LEU A 321 -0.22 -15.28 -16.67
CA LEU A 321 -0.69 -16.04 -17.81
C LEU A 321 -1.34 -17.35 -17.36
N THR A 322 -2.64 -17.49 -17.56
CA THR A 322 -3.38 -18.73 -17.38
C THR A 322 -3.54 -19.46 -18.72
N LEU A 323 -3.19 -20.71 -18.77
CA LEU A 323 -3.39 -21.58 -19.94
C LEU A 323 -4.38 -22.67 -19.62
N GLU A 324 -5.54 -22.67 -20.29
CA GLU A 324 -6.53 -23.74 -20.21
C GLU A 324 -6.22 -24.80 -21.28
N LEU A 325 -5.64 -25.90 -20.85
CA LEU A 325 -5.12 -26.93 -21.73
C LEU A 325 -5.86 -28.26 -21.52
N LYS A 326 -5.98 -29.06 -22.60
CA LYS A 326 -6.49 -30.43 -22.52
C LYS A 326 -5.43 -31.44 -22.11
N GLU A 327 -4.15 -31.07 -22.26
CA GLU A 327 -2.98 -31.89 -21.93
C GLU A 327 -2.03 -31.08 -21.05
N TYR A 328 -1.13 -31.74 -20.33
CA TYR A 328 -0.12 -31.05 -19.53
C TYR A 328 0.79 -30.18 -20.37
N LEU A 329 1.12 -28.99 -19.83
CA LEU A 329 2.08 -28.08 -20.47
C LEU A 329 3.46 -28.71 -20.55
N ARG A 330 3.96 -28.92 -21.79
CA ARG A 330 5.27 -29.52 -22.05
C ARG A 330 6.39 -28.56 -21.66
N ALA A 331 7.53 -29.07 -21.24
CA ALA A 331 8.70 -28.28 -20.86
C ALA A 331 9.19 -27.37 -22.01
N GLU A 332 9.10 -27.83 -23.26
CA GLU A 332 9.46 -27.06 -24.46
C GLU A 332 8.55 -25.84 -24.65
N ASP A 333 7.25 -26.02 -24.48
CA ASP A 333 6.27 -24.94 -24.62
C ASP A 333 6.41 -23.91 -23.51
N ARG A 334 6.66 -24.37 -22.28
CA ARG A 334 6.99 -23.49 -21.15
C ARG A 334 8.23 -22.65 -21.45
N LYS A 335 9.30 -23.26 -21.92
CA LYS A 335 10.54 -22.56 -22.31
C LYS A 335 10.29 -21.58 -23.45
N ARG A 336 9.48 -21.94 -24.43
CA ARG A 336 9.10 -21.07 -25.56
C ARG A 336 8.38 -19.81 -25.08
N LEU A 337 7.42 -19.94 -24.16
CA LEU A 337 6.68 -18.80 -23.60
C LEU A 337 7.60 -17.85 -22.87
N TYR A 338 8.45 -18.33 -21.95
CA TYR A 338 9.41 -17.50 -21.24
C TYR A 338 10.46 -16.86 -22.16
N ASN A 339 10.89 -17.54 -23.23
CA ASN A 339 11.77 -16.94 -24.23
C ASN A 339 11.06 -15.89 -25.09
N THR A 340 9.75 -15.96 -25.21
CA THR A 340 8.96 -14.99 -25.98
C THR A 340 8.73 -13.69 -25.20
N HIS A 341 8.62 -13.76 -23.87
CA HIS A 341 8.25 -12.61 -23.05
C HIS A 341 8.88 -12.67 -21.67
N GLU A 342 9.76 -11.71 -21.38
CA GLU A 342 10.49 -11.64 -20.11
C GLU A 342 9.62 -11.25 -18.90
N GLY A 343 8.48 -10.61 -19.15
CA GLY A 343 7.55 -10.13 -18.11
C GLY A 343 6.51 -11.15 -17.65
N ILE A 344 6.63 -12.45 -18.00
CA ILE A 344 5.77 -13.49 -17.42
C ILE A 344 6.18 -13.69 -15.96
N VAL A 345 5.35 -13.20 -15.06
CA VAL A 345 5.54 -13.36 -13.61
C VAL A 345 5.02 -14.73 -13.18
N PHE A 346 3.77 -15.00 -13.51
CA PHE A 346 3.13 -16.27 -13.21
C PHE A 346 2.64 -16.96 -14.49
N LEU A 347 2.92 -18.25 -14.59
CA LEU A 347 2.42 -19.14 -15.65
C LEU A 347 1.61 -20.24 -14.98
N ILE A 348 0.29 -20.20 -15.14
CA ILE A 348 -0.69 -21.04 -14.45
C ILE A 348 -1.33 -21.98 -15.47
N PRO A 349 -0.83 -23.23 -15.63
CA PRO A 349 -1.51 -24.22 -16.44
C PRO A 349 -2.75 -24.74 -15.69
N LYS A 350 -3.91 -24.65 -16.31
CA LYS A 350 -5.19 -25.18 -15.83
C LYS A 350 -5.64 -26.28 -16.76
N LEU A 351 -5.68 -27.51 -16.27
CA LEU A 351 -6.12 -28.65 -17.06
C LEU A 351 -7.65 -28.64 -17.17
N LEU A 352 -8.16 -28.66 -18.40
CA LEU A 352 -9.58 -28.88 -18.69
C LEU A 352 -9.85 -30.37 -18.66
N LEU A 353 -10.41 -30.88 -17.57
CA LEU A 353 -10.89 -32.23 -17.48
C LEU A 353 -12.28 -32.32 -18.13
N ASP A 354 -12.49 -33.29 -18.98
CA ASP A 354 -13.84 -33.63 -19.45
C ASP A 354 -14.69 -34.00 -18.22
N THR A 355 -15.71 -33.23 -17.96
CA THR A 355 -16.58 -33.30 -16.77
C THR A 355 -17.49 -34.55 -16.74
N GLU A 356 -17.31 -35.52 -17.60
CA GLU A 356 -18.12 -36.72 -17.57
C GLU A 356 -17.75 -37.73 -16.47
N HIS A 357 -16.60 -37.54 -15.78
CA HIS A 357 -16.19 -38.39 -14.65
C HIS A 357 -15.67 -37.57 -13.48
N ASN A 358 -16.53 -36.80 -12.84
CA ASN A 358 -16.22 -36.24 -11.52
C ASN A 358 -17.27 -36.73 -10.51
N PRO A 359 -17.03 -37.82 -9.78
CA PRO A 359 -17.70 -37.97 -8.50
C PRO A 359 -17.15 -36.90 -7.61
N SER A 360 -17.99 -35.90 -7.28
CA SER A 360 -17.78 -34.99 -6.14
C SER A 360 -17.56 -35.86 -4.88
N ALA A 361 -16.31 -36.22 -4.64
CA ALA A 361 -15.91 -36.68 -3.33
C ALA A 361 -15.90 -35.46 -2.44
N GLU A 362 -17.04 -35.09 -1.89
CA GLU A 362 -17.12 -34.37 -0.65
C GLU A 362 -16.37 -35.21 0.38
N LEU A 363 -15.12 -34.84 0.65
CA LEU A 363 -14.40 -35.34 1.82
C LEU A 363 -15.19 -34.85 3.05
N SER A 364 -16.06 -35.72 3.55
CA SER A 364 -16.72 -35.45 4.81
C SER A 364 -15.63 -35.44 5.87
N LEU A 365 -15.59 -34.40 6.71
CA LEU A 365 -14.66 -34.30 7.84
C LEU A 365 -14.77 -35.47 8.81
N GLN A 366 -15.81 -36.30 8.67
CA GLN A 366 -16.07 -37.49 9.50
C GLN A 366 -15.27 -38.72 9.09
N ASP A 367 -14.72 -38.73 7.86
CA ASP A 367 -13.95 -39.88 7.31
C ASP A 367 -12.44 -39.69 7.44
N ILE A 368 -11.96 -38.62 8.09
CA ILE A 368 -10.53 -38.36 8.23
C ILE A 368 -9.95 -39.18 9.38
N ASN A 369 -9.23 -40.23 9.02
CA ASN A 369 -8.42 -40.98 9.98
C ASN A 369 -7.04 -40.33 10.11
N PHE A 370 -6.81 -39.60 11.20
CA PHE A 370 -5.56 -38.90 11.49
C PHE A 370 -4.38 -39.85 11.82
N GLU A 371 -4.63 -41.10 12.08
CA GLU A 371 -3.57 -42.14 12.29
C GLU A 371 -2.93 -42.61 10.98
N ASN A 372 -3.61 -42.41 9.85
CA ASN A 372 -3.06 -42.74 8.52
C ASN A 372 -3.35 -41.61 7.53
N ILE A 373 -2.40 -40.72 7.37
CA ILE A 373 -2.52 -39.54 6.50
C ILE A 373 -2.24 -39.81 5.02
N THR A 374 -1.71 -40.96 4.65
CA THR A 374 -1.41 -41.34 3.26
C THR A 374 -2.65 -41.30 2.35
N PRO A 375 -3.81 -41.86 2.72
CA PRO A 375 -5.03 -41.77 1.91
C PRO A 375 -5.56 -40.37 1.74
N LEU A 376 -5.38 -39.52 2.78
CA LEU A 376 -5.75 -38.10 2.74
C LEU A 376 -4.86 -37.33 1.75
N PHE A 377 -3.55 -37.61 1.76
CA PHE A 377 -2.62 -37.06 0.78
C PHE A 377 -2.97 -37.51 -0.64
N GLU A 378 -3.27 -38.79 -0.87
CA GLU A 378 -3.70 -39.28 -2.17
C GLU A 378 -4.96 -38.58 -2.67
N SER A 379 -5.96 -38.43 -1.81
CA SER A 379 -7.20 -37.70 -2.13
C SER A 379 -6.96 -36.23 -2.42
N TYR A 380 -6.13 -35.56 -1.62
CA TYR A 380 -5.74 -34.18 -1.84
C TYR A 380 -4.91 -34.02 -3.13
N PHE A 381 -3.96 -34.92 -3.37
CA PHE A 381 -3.16 -34.91 -4.58
C PHE A 381 -4.02 -35.11 -5.84
N LYS A 382 -4.96 -36.07 -5.82
CA LYS A 382 -5.97 -36.26 -6.88
C LYS A 382 -6.81 -34.99 -7.09
N TYR A 383 -7.29 -34.39 -6.01
CA TYR A 383 -8.06 -33.15 -6.08
C TYR A 383 -7.24 -32.02 -6.74
N LYS A 384 -5.99 -31.82 -6.31
CA LYS A 384 -5.11 -30.76 -6.85
C LYS A 384 -4.59 -31.04 -8.27
N ASN A 385 -4.50 -32.29 -8.67
CA ASN A 385 -3.95 -32.71 -9.96
C ASN A 385 -5.02 -33.31 -10.90
N GLY A 386 -6.26 -32.85 -10.79
CA GLY A 386 -7.31 -33.18 -11.74
C GLY A 386 -7.70 -34.64 -11.76
N GLY A 387 -7.72 -35.32 -10.63
CA GLY A 387 -8.12 -36.72 -10.49
C GLY A 387 -6.99 -37.72 -10.68
N ILE A 388 -5.76 -37.29 -11.00
CA ILE A 388 -4.61 -38.18 -11.19
C ILE A 388 -4.03 -38.56 -9.83
N ALA A 389 -3.90 -39.87 -9.60
CA ALA A 389 -3.29 -40.42 -8.40
C ALA A 389 -1.77 -40.14 -8.36
N PRO A 390 -1.17 -39.90 -7.17
CA PRO A 390 0.27 -39.83 -7.04
C PRO A 390 0.90 -41.16 -7.44
N ASN A 391 2.05 -41.12 -8.10
CA ASN A 391 2.82 -42.32 -8.37
C ASN A 391 3.56 -42.81 -7.12
N GLN A 392 4.17 -43.98 -7.20
CA GLN A 392 4.84 -44.61 -6.06
C GLN A 392 6.01 -43.77 -5.53
N GLU A 393 6.71 -43.02 -6.40
CA GLU A 393 7.82 -42.14 -5.99
C GLU A 393 7.34 -40.98 -5.15
N ILE A 394 6.23 -40.36 -5.55
CA ILE A 394 5.60 -39.26 -4.81
C ILE A 394 5.09 -39.74 -3.45
N LEU A 395 4.50 -40.94 -3.40
CA LEU A 395 4.05 -41.52 -2.12
C LEU A 395 5.24 -41.84 -1.20
N ASN A 396 6.34 -42.31 -1.75
CA ASN A 396 7.53 -42.62 -1.00
C ASN A 396 8.14 -41.32 -0.41
N LEU A 397 8.26 -40.25 -1.22
CA LEU A 397 8.73 -38.92 -0.75
C LEU A 397 7.81 -38.33 0.31
N PHE A 398 6.51 -38.47 0.16
CA PHE A 398 5.55 -38.02 1.16
C PHE A 398 5.72 -38.78 2.48
N ASN A 399 5.84 -40.09 2.45
CA ASN A 399 6.06 -40.90 3.65
C ASN A 399 7.42 -40.60 4.32
N GLU A 400 8.46 -40.36 3.52
CA GLU A 400 9.77 -39.93 4.05
C GLU A 400 9.67 -38.57 4.76
N ALA A 401 9.00 -37.58 4.14
CA ALA A 401 8.81 -36.27 4.72
C ALA A 401 8.02 -36.28 6.06
N ILE A 402 7.02 -37.15 6.19
CA ILE A 402 6.25 -37.28 7.43
C ILE A 402 7.02 -37.97 8.55
N ASN A 403 7.87 -38.94 8.19
CA ASN A 403 8.62 -39.71 9.18
C ASN A 403 9.97 -39.10 9.55
N THR A 404 10.36 -37.97 8.93
CA THR A 404 11.57 -37.24 9.26
C THR A 404 11.30 -36.35 10.48
N PRO A 405 11.99 -36.52 11.62
CA PRO A 405 11.84 -35.64 12.76
C PRO A 405 12.16 -34.18 12.36
N ILE A 406 11.30 -33.27 12.75
CA ILE A 406 11.60 -31.83 12.66
C ILE A 406 12.51 -31.50 13.85
N ASP A 407 13.79 -31.23 13.57
CA ASP A 407 14.76 -30.73 14.56
C ASP A 407 14.40 -29.29 15.01
#